data_df98dfa00b54c7a8ef8ed8039b2a9516
#
_entry.id   df98dfa00b54c7a8ef8ed8039b2a9516
#
_cell.length_a   1.000
_cell.length_b   1.000
_cell.length_c   1.000
_cell.angle_alpha   90.00
_cell.angle_beta   90.00
_cell.angle_gamma   90.00
#
_symmetry.space_group_name_H-M   'P 1'
#
loop_
_entity.id
_entity.type
_entity.pdbx_description
1 polymer ?
#
loop_
_entity_poly.entity_id
_entity_poly.type
_entity_poly.pdbx_seq_one_letter_code
_entity_poly.pdbx_strand_id
1 'polypeptide(L)'
;MAEAGTVFVGNKPVSSYVLAAVTQFTSGSKRVVLKARGRAISRAVDTAELIRRFLGGKVNYGSIKIGSEKVGEPGKERTVSTIEIELVKTE
;
A
#
# COMPACT_ATOMS: atom_id res chain seq x y z
N MET A 1 14.75 -4.30 14.12
CA MET A 1 15.05 -4.21 12.73
C MET A 1 13.77 -4.15 11.90
N ALA A 2 13.54 -3.05 11.25
CA ALA A 2 12.32 -2.88 10.49
C ALA A 2 12.54 -3.38 9.08
N GLU A 3 12.01 -4.54 8.78
CA GLU A 3 12.17 -5.14 7.47
C GLU A 3 10.99 -4.85 6.58
N ALA A 4 9.84 -4.62 7.16
CA ALA A 4 8.64 -4.33 6.40
C ALA A 4 7.87 -3.24 7.11
N GLY A 5 7.30 -2.33 6.33
CA GLY A 5 6.41 -1.32 6.82
C GLY A 5 5.05 -1.50 6.18
N THR A 6 4.03 -0.92 6.76
CA THR A 6 2.68 -0.98 6.24
C THR A 6 2.13 0.42 6.14
N VAL A 7 1.50 0.72 5.01
CA VAL A 7 0.80 1.98 4.79
C VAL A 7 -0.64 1.65 4.44
N PHE A 8 -1.56 2.15 5.25
CA PHE A 8 -2.99 1.97 5.00
C PHE A 8 -3.49 3.14 4.16
N VAL A 9 -3.90 2.84 2.94
CA VAL A 9 -4.34 3.87 2.01
C VAL A 9 -5.85 4.09 2.17
N GLY A 10 -6.23 5.31 2.42
CA GLY A 10 -7.61 5.70 2.62
C GLY A 10 -7.98 6.91 1.78
N ASN A 11 -8.49 7.96 2.42
CA ASN A 11 -9.09 9.08 1.74
C ASN A 11 -8.17 10.29 1.54
N LYS A 12 -6.95 10.21 2.04
CA LYS A 12 -6.03 11.33 1.88
C LYS A 12 -5.48 11.39 0.45
N PRO A 13 -4.90 12.52 0.05
CA PRO A 13 -4.26 12.60 -1.26
C PRO A 13 -3.14 11.57 -1.41
N VAL A 14 -2.94 11.12 -2.63
CA VAL A 14 -1.92 10.12 -2.93
C VAL A 14 -0.55 10.55 -2.42
N SER A 15 -0.24 11.86 -2.51
CA SER A 15 1.07 12.36 -2.06
C SER A 15 1.36 12.04 -0.60
N SER A 16 0.33 12.00 0.25
CA SER A 16 0.52 11.67 1.66
C SER A 16 1.02 10.24 1.83
N TYR A 17 0.49 9.32 1.04
CA TYR A 17 0.87 7.92 1.14
C TYR A 17 2.22 7.65 0.48
N VAL A 18 2.51 8.37 -0.61
CA VAL A 18 3.83 8.29 -1.23
C VAL A 18 4.90 8.74 -0.24
N LEU A 19 4.67 9.86 0.44
CA LEU A 19 5.63 10.35 1.42
C LEU A 19 5.83 9.35 2.55
N ALA A 20 4.74 8.76 3.05
CA ALA A 20 4.84 7.78 4.12
C ALA A 20 5.68 6.57 3.70
N ALA A 21 5.47 6.06 2.49
CA ALA A 21 6.20 4.90 2.01
C ALA A 21 7.68 5.23 1.75
N VAL A 22 7.94 6.37 1.12
CA VAL A 22 9.31 6.79 0.84
C VAL A 22 10.08 6.98 2.15
N THR A 23 9.43 7.55 3.16
CA THR A 23 10.04 7.73 4.46
C THR A 23 10.43 6.38 5.07
N GLN A 24 9.58 5.36 4.94
CA GLN A 24 9.92 4.05 5.45
C GLN A 24 11.11 3.44 4.73
N PHE A 25 11.17 3.58 3.41
CA PHE A 25 12.31 3.07 2.64
C PHE A 25 13.60 3.79 3.01
N THR A 26 13.55 5.10 3.17
CA THR A 26 14.76 5.86 3.53
C THR A 26 15.19 5.60 4.97
N SER A 27 14.28 5.15 5.82
CA SER A 27 14.60 4.79 7.21
C SER A 27 15.12 3.37 7.35
N GLY A 28 15.22 2.63 6.25
CA GLY A 28 15.82 1.31 6.28
C GLY A 28 14.90 0.14 6.02
N SER A 29 13.60 0.37 5.83
CA SER A 29 12.70 -0.74 5.52
C SER A 29 13.06 -1.30 4.15
N LYS A 30 13.05 -2.61 4.04
CA LYS A 30 13.33 -3.29 2.77
C LYS A 30 12.07 -3.60 2.00
N ARG A 31 10.93 -3.59 2.67
CA ARG A 31 9.63 -3.82 2.07
C ARG A 31 8.64 -2.85 2.67
N VAL A 32 7.72 -2.39 1.83
CA VAL A 32 6.58 -1.61 2.29
C VAL A 32 5.36 -2.19 1.62
N VAL A 33 4.33 -2.47 2.42
CA VAL A 33 3.09 -3.04 1.91
C VAL A 33 2.02 -1.96 1.98
N LEU A 34 1.41 -1.67 0.85
CA LEU A 34 0.27 -0.76 0.79
C LEU A 34 -1.00 -1.60 0.89
N LYS A 35 -1.87 -1.24 1.83
CA LYS A 35 -3.13 -1.95 2.03
C LYS A 35 -4.28 -0.99 1.81
N ALA A 36 -5.29 -1.45 1.08
CA ALA A 36 -6.48 -0.63 0.83
C ALA A 36 -7.68 -1.52 0.64
N ARG A 37 -8.85 -0.93 0.82
CA ARG A 37 -10.09 -1.65 0.60
C ARG A 37 -11.11 -0.72 -0.04
N GLY A 38 -12.06 -1.33 -0.76
CA GLY A 38 -13.13 -0.59 -1.38
C GLY A 38 -12.63 0.45 -2.34
N ARG A 39 -13.15 1.65 -2.20
CA ARG A 39 -12.84 2.73 -3.15
C ARG A 39 -11.39 3.21 -3.07
N ALA A 40 -10.67 2.86 -2.00
CA ALA A 40 -9.28 3.27 -1.88
C ALA A 40 -8.32 2.38 -2.68
N ILE A 41 -8.81 1.30 -3.29
CA ILE A 41 -7.94 0.38 -4.01
C ILE A 41 -7.25 1.06 -5.19
N SER A 42 -7.98 1.84 -5.98
CA SER A 42 -7.34 2.53 -7.10
C SER A 42 -6.31 3.53 -6.62
N ARG A 43 -6.59 4.19 -5.49
CA ARG A 43 -5.62 5.12 -4.90
C ARG A 43 -4.35 4.40 -4.47
N ALA A 44 -4.48 3.18 -3.96
CA ALA A 44 -3.31 2.38 -3.60
C ALA A 44 -2.47 2.03 -4.83
N VAL A 45 -3.11 1.70 -5.93
CA VAL A 45 -2.41 1.41 -7.18
C VAL A 45 -1.68 2.66 -7.68
N ASP A 46 -2.36 3.81 -7.67
CA ASP A 46 -1.75 5.07 -8.06
C ASP A 46 -0.55 5.39 -7.18
N THR A 47 -0.70 5.17 -5.88
CA THR A 47 0.38 5.41 -4.91
C THR A 47 1.59 4.52 -5.24
N ALA A 48 1.35 3.24 -5.47
CA ALA A 48 2.43 2.30 -5.75
C ALA A 48 3.19 2.70 -7.01
N GLU A 49 2.47 3.10 -8.05
CA GLU A 49 3.11 3.51 -9.30
C GLU A 49 3.95 4.77 -9.12
N LEU A 50 3.47 5.73 -8.34
CA LEU A 50 4.23 6.94 -8.07
C LEU A 50 5.48 6.65 -7.25
N ILE A 51 5.40 5.76 -6.27
CA ILE A 51 6.57 5.37 -5.48
C ILE A 51 7.64 4.78 -6.39
N ARG A 52 7.24 3.88 -7.30
CA ARG A 52 8.19 3.28 -8.21
C ARG A 52 8.86 4.32 -9.10
N ARG A 53 8.09 5.25 -9.63
CA ARG A 53 8.66 6.30 -10.47
C ARG A 53 9.59 7.20 -9.69
N PHE A 54 9.19 7.56 -8.45
CA PHE A 54 9.97 8.46 -7.63
C PHE A 54 11.31 7.85 -7.24
N LEU A 55 11.32 6.56 -6.92
CA LEU A 55 12.53 5.88 -6.47
C LEU A 55 13.29 5.20 -7.61
N GLY A 56 12.81 5.35 -8.83
CA GLY A 56 13.46 4.79 -10.00
C GLY A 56 13.59 3.28 -9.91
N GLY A 57 14.72 2.73 -10.28
CA GLY A 57 14.91 1.30 -10.27
C GLY A 57 15.21 0.70 -8.90
N LYS A 58 15.13 1.50 -7.83
CA LYS A 58 15.51 1.04 -6.49
C LYS A 58 14.41 0.23 -5.81
N VAL A 59 13.20 0.27 -6.33
CA VAL A 59 12.05 -0.42 -5.75
C VAL A 59 11.25 -1.06 -6.87
N ASN A 60 10.78 -2.27 -6.62
CA ASN A 60 9.93 -2.95 -7.59
C ASN A 60 8.82 -3.68 -6.83
N TYR A 61 7.86 -4.20 -7.57
CA TYR A 61 6.76 -4.94 -6.98
C TYR A 61 7.22 -6.30 -6.50
N GLY A 62 6.77 -6.66 -5.30
CA GLY A 62 6.83 -8.01 -4.82
C GLY A 62 5.49 -8.69 -5.10
N SER A 63 4.83 -9.20 -4.05
CA SER A 63 3.54 -9.85 -4.24
C SER A 63 2.41 -8.83 -4.22
N ILE A 64 1.36 -9.14 -4.96
CA ILE A 64 0.13 -8.36 -4.96
C ILE A 64 -0.99 -9.35 -4.64
N LYS A 65 -1.73 -9.07 -3.58
CA LYS A 65 -2.80 -9.96 -3.13
C LYS A 65 -4.12 -9.22 -3.17
N ILE A 66 -5.13 -9.89 -3.66
CA ILE A 66 -6.48 -9.35 -3.62
C ILE A 66 -7.34 -10.28 -2.79
N GLY A 67 -8.39 -9.72 -2.20
CA GLY A 67 -9.30 -10.48 -1.38
C GLY A 67 -10.54 -9.69 -1.07
N SER A 68 -11.23 -10.09 -0.04
CA SER A 68 -12.41 -9.39 0.41
C SER A 68 -12.56 -9.55 1.91
N GLU A 69 -13.27 -8.62 2.53
CA GLU A 69 -13.57 -8.70 3.94
C GLU A 69 -14.95 -8.12 4.21
N LYS A 70 -15.52 -8.53 5.32
CA LYS A 70 -16.80 -8.00 5.74
C LYS A 70 -16.59 -6.80 6.63
N VAL A 71 -17.33 -5.74 6.37
CA VAL A 71 -17.27 -4.50 7.16
C VAL A 71 -18.67 -4.11 7.56
N GLY A 72 -18.78 -3.33 8.64
CA GLY A 72 -20.05 -2.84 9.12
C GLY A 72 -20.47 -3.53 10.39
N GLU A 73 -21.62 -3.12 10.90
CA GLU A 73 -22.15 -3.66 12.15
C GLU A 73 -22.90 -4.95 11.93
N PRO A 74 -23.02 -5.77 12.96
CA PRO A 74 -23.81 -7.02 12.84
C PRO A 74 -25.20 -6.73 12.30
N GLY A 75 -25.61 -7.51 11.29
CA GLY A 75 -26.89 -7.32 10.64
C GLY A 75 -26.89 -6.31 9.54
N LYS A 76 -25.81 -5.52 9.39
CA LYS A 76 -25.66 -4.54 8.31
C LYS A 76 -24.31 -4.69 7.63
N GLU A 77 -23.82 -5.89 7.61
CA GLU A 77 -22.50 -6.15 7.02
C GLU A 77 -22.57 -6.11 5.51
N ARG A 78 -21.46 -5.68 4.93
CA ARG A 78 -21.27 -5.75 3.49
C ARG A 78 -19.86 -6.24 3.22
N THR A 79 -19.66 -6.78 2.04
CA THR A 79 -18.37 -7.29 1.63
C THR A 79 -17.69 -6.23 0.77
N VAL A 80 -16.43 -5.94 1.07
CA VAL A 80 -15.63 -5.01 0.27
C VAL A 80 -14.39 -5.73 -0.23
N SER A 81 -13.93 -5.33 -1.41
CA SER A 81 -12.70 -5.87 -1.97
C SER A 81 -11.50 -5.26 -1.26
N THR A 82 -10.42 -6.01 -1.17
CA THR A 82 -9.18 -5.56 -0.55
C THR A 82 -8.01 -5.81 -1.49
N ILE A 83 -6.94 -5.05 -1.28
CA ILE A 83 -5.69 -5.25 -2.00
C ILE A 83 -4.51 -5.02 -1.07
N GLU A 84 -3.46 -5.79 -1.26
CA GLU A 84 -2.17 -5.58 -0.62
C GLU A 84 -1.12 -5.56 -1.70
N ILE A 85 -0.38 -4.47 -1.80
CA ILE A 85 0.66 -4.30 -2.81
C ILE A 85 1.99 -4.20 -2.09
N GLU A 86 2.86 -5.16 -2.32
CA GLU A 86 4.18 -5.17 -1.72
C GLU A 86 5.17 -4.52 -2.65
N LEU A 87 5.93 -3.56 -2.10
CA LEU A 87 7.03 -2.91 -2.80
C LEU A 87 8.31 -3.32 -2.10
N VAL A 88 9.31 -3.72 -2.86
CA VAL A 88 10.53 -4.32 -2.32
C VAL A 88 11.74 -3.57 -2.88
N LYS A 89 12.69 -3.27 -2.02
CA LYS A 89 13.97 -2.73 -2.46
C LYS A 89 14.69 -3.75 -3.32
N THR A 90 15.27 -3.28 -4.42
CA THR A 90 15.96 -4.15 -5.35
C THR A 90 17.44 -4.30 -5.05
N GLU A 91 17.94 -3.56 -4.06
CA GLU A 91 19.34 -3.69 -3.65
C GLU A 91 19.44 -4.27 -2.27
#